data_66a40c9f3bbd4095a4a01b46b2870313
#
_entry.id   66a40c9f3bbd4095a4a01b46b2870313
#
_cell.length_a   1.000
_cell.length_b   1.000
_cell.length_c   1.000
_cell.angle_alpha   90.00
_cell.angle_beta   90.00
_cell.angle_gamma   90.00
#
_symmetry.space_group_name_H-M   'P 1'
#
loop_
_entity.id
_entity.type
_entity.pdbx_description
1 polymer ?
#
loop_
_entity_poly.entity_id
_entity_poly.type
_entity_poly.pdbx_seq_one_letter_code
_entity_poly.pdbx_strand_id
1 'polypeptide(L)'
;LNYLYKDSNTIQSYAILTSLLKLCETTSGYAEIHLPEGFMAVRRYGKLTIQKSESLESEIYPEKGIVLTANGRTTLKNGVRLSVVKLSALASELLTDSAQLFYFNANKLTLPLYIRARKEGDRMLLKGMDKPKRLSRLFIDEKIPLNERNSWPLLISQSNEVVAVIGVRMGVYFSTTPQPSDDTV
;
A
#
# COMPACT_ATOMS: atom_id res chain seq x y z
N LEU A 1 14.59 6.90 24.08
CA LEU A 1 15.86 6.81 23.36
C LEU A 1 16.85 5.86 24.06
N ASN A 2 17.02 5.93 25.38
CA ASN A 2 17.89 5.02 26.14
C ASN A 2 17.64 3.55 25.87
N TYR A 3 16.39 3.15 25.62
CA TYR A 3 16.04 1.78 25.28
C TYR A 3 16.54 1.36 23.89
N LEU A 4 16.50 2.28 22.91
CA LEU A 4 16.94 2.02 21.54
C LEU A 4 18.46 1.94 21.40
N TYR A 5 19.20 2.67 22.23
CA TYR A 5 20.66 2.79 22.17
C TYR A 5 21.35 2.16 23.38
N LYS A 6 20.72 1.14 23.97
CA LYS A 6 21.19 0.52 25.22
C LYS A 6 22.61 -0.07 25.11
N ASP A 7 22.95 -0.54 23.93
CA ASP A 7 24.23 -1.21 23.67
C ASP A 7 25.20 -0.36 22.83
N SER A 8 24.88 0.91 22.59
CA SER A 8 25.69 1.80 21.78
C SER A 8 26.26 2.96 22.59
N ASN A 9 27.50 3.37 22.25
CA ASN A 9 28.14 4.57 22.79
C ASN A 9 27.60 5.87 22.16
N THR A 10 26.41 5.83 21.56
CA THR A 10 25.83 6.98 20.85
C THR A 10 25.43 8.05 21.86
N ILE A 11 26.08 9.21 21.76
CA ILE A 11 25.74 10.36 22.57
C ILE A 11 24.36 10.88 22.19
N GLN A 12 23.44 10.85 23.13
CA GLN A 12 22.10 11.41 22.95
C GLN A 12 22.20 12.92 22.86
N SER A 13 22.13 13.47 21.67
CA SER A 13 22.18 14.89 21.43
C SER A 13 20.91 15.58 21.92
N TYR A 14 21.04 16.67 22.66
CA TYR A 14 19.92 17.57 23.01
C TYR A 14 19.11 18.00 21.77
N ALA A 15 19.77 18.16 20.62
CA ALA A 15 19.15 18.50 19.35
C ALA A 15 18.18 17.43 18.87
N ILE A 16 18.50 16.14 19.05
CA ILE A 16 17.62 15.02 18.69
C ILE A 16 16.37 15.01 19.56
N LEU A 17 16.53 15.19 20.88
CA LEU A 17 15.41 15.26 21.81
C LEU A 17 14.48 16.43 21.47
N THR A 18 15.03 17.60 21.20
CA THR A 18 14.26 18.79 20.80
C THR A 18 13.51 18.56 19.49
N SER A 19 14.13 17.89 18.52
CA SER A 19 13.51 17.56 17.25
C SER A 19 12.35 16.54 17.42
N LEU A 20 12.54 15.55 18.29
CA LEU A 20 11.48 14.58 18.62
C LEU A 20 10.30 15.26 19.33
N LEU A 21 10.56 16.17 20.28
CA LEU A 21 9.51 16.92 20.96
C LEU A 21 8.71 17.76 19.95
N LYS A 22 9.40 18.53 19.09
CA LYS A 22 8.74 19.28 18.00
C LYS A 22 7.90 18.39 17.09
N LEU A 23 8.38 17.16 16.80
CA LEU A 23 7.64 16.20 16.01
C LEU A 23 6.35 15.75 16.73
N CYS A 24 6.37 15.64 18.06
CA CYS A 24 5.19 15.30 18.87
C CYS A 24 4.18 16.45 18.98
N GLU A 25 4.65 17.69 19.10
CA GLU A 25 3.81 18.89 19.28
C GLU A 25 2.99 19.23 18.02
N THR A 26 3.52 18.92 16.85
CA THR A 26 2.81 19.20 15.59
C THR A 26 1.63 18.23 15.41
N THR A 27 0.42 18.74 15.35
CA THR A 27 -0.82 17.91 15.37
C THR A 27 -1.29 17.43 14.01
N SER A 28 -0.79 17.98 12.90
CA SER A 28 -1.28 17.69 11.55
C SER A 28 -0.20 17.19 10.59
N GLY A 29 -0.58 16.28 9.68
CA GLY A 29 0.24 15.83 8.56
C GLY A 29 1.24 14.73 8.89
N TYR A 30 2.09 14.45 7.89
CA TYR A 30 3.23 13.54 7.96
C TYR A 30 4.49 14.34 8.27
N ALA A 31 5.31 13.83 9.17
CA ALA A 31 6.64 14.38 9.43
C ALA A 31 7.58 13.26 9.88
N GLU A 32 8.85 13.37 9.53
CA GLU A 32 9.89 12.43 9.90
C GLU A 32 11.18 13.14 10.30
N ILE A 33 11.96 12.47 11.13
CA ILE A 33 13.33 12.88 11.47
C ILE A 33 14.23 11.64 11.46
N HIS A 34 15.44 11.81 10.94
CA HIS A 34 16.47 10.78 11.00
C HIS A 34 17.12 10.80 12.39
N LEU A 35 17.27 9.61 12.94
CA LEU A 35 17.93 9.36 14.21
C LEU A 35 19.28 8.66 13.97
N PRO A 36 20.22 8.71 14.91
CA PRO A 36 21.48 7.97 14.80
C PRO A 36 21.28 6.47 14.56
N GLU A 37 22.34 5.82 14.10
CA GLU A 37 22.38 4.36 13.85
C GLU A 37 21.33 3.85 12.87
N GLY A 38 20.91 4.71 11.94
CA GLY A 38 19.93 4.31 10.93
C GLY A 38 18.51 4.15 11.47
N PHE A 39 18.17 4.75 12.61
CA PHE A 39 16.77 4.85 13.02
C PHE A 39 16.09 6.09 12.42
N MET A 40 14.77 6.03 12.35
CA MET A 40 13.91 7.12 11.90
C MET A 40 12.68 7.20 12.80
N ALA A 41 12.34 8.40 13.23
CA ALA A 41 11.07 8.67 13.89
C ALA A 41 10.09 9.26 12.88
N VAL A 42 8.95 8.61 12.73
CA VAL A 42 7.88 9.00 11.80
C VAL A 42 6.62 9.30 12.58
N ARG A 43 6.05 10.46 12.36
CA ARG A 43 4.72 10.80 12.87
C ARG A 43 3.69 10.76 11.75
N ARG A 44 2.65 9.99 12.01
CA ARG A 44 1.53 9.79 11.09
C ARG A 44 0.23 9.77 11.87
N TYR A 45 -0.75 10.59 11.51
CA TYR A 45 -2.09 10.61 12.13
C TYR A 45 -2.07 10.63 13.67
N GLY A 46 -1.22 11.46 14.27
CA GLY A 46 -1.10 11.56 15.73
C GLY A 46 -0.32 10.41 16.40
N LYS A 47 0.15 9.42 15.64
CA LYS A 47 0.99 8.32 16.11
C LYS A 47 2.44 8.58 15.77
N LEU A 48 3.33 8.54 16.78
CA LEU A 48 4.77 8.52 16.60
C LEU A 48 5.26 7.07 16.58
N THR A 49 6.02 6.73 15.55
CA THR A 49 6.66 5.41 15.43
C THR A 49 8.15 5.62 15.25
N ILE A 50 8.97 4.89 16.01
CA ILE A 50 10.41 4.83 15.80
C ILE A 50 10.73 3.47 15.20
N GLN A 51 11.40 3.48 14.07
CA GLN A 51 11.77 2.28 13.33
C GLN A 51 13.20 2.41 12.83
N LYS A 52 13.85 1.30 12.58
CA LYS A 52 15.13 1.33 11.88
C LYS A 52 14.84 1.86 10.48
N SER A 53 15.59 2.86 10.05
CA SER A 53 15.60 3.28 8.66
C SER A 53 16.30 2.15 7.91
N GLU A 54 15.58 1.04 7.72
CA GLU A 54 15.96 0.18 6.63
C GLU A 54 15.95 1.12 5.43
N SER A 55 17.09 1.20 4.75
CA SER A 55 17.10 1.74 3.39
C SER A 55 15.86 1.14 2.77
N LEU A 56 14.86 1.96 2.45
CA LEU A 56 13.76 1.53 1.62
C LEU A 56 14.43 1.09 0.32
N GLU A 57 14.97 -0.14 0.32
CA GLU A 57 15.12 -0.87 -0.92
C GLU A 57 13.70 -0.84 -1.45
N SER A 58 13.46 0.14 -2.27
CA SER A 58 12.20 0.29 -3.00
C SER A 58 11.90 -1.13 -3.48
N GLU A 59 10.75 -1.68 -3.07
CA GLU A 59 10.37 -3.02 -3.51
C GLU A 59 10.62 -3.05 -5.02
N ILE A 60 11.75 -3.65 -5.41
CA ILE A 60 12.11 -3.74 -6.82
C ILE A 60 11.22 -4.85 -7.35
N TYR A 61 10.06 -4.44 -7.85
CA TYR A 61 9.19 -5.36 -8.58
C TYR A 61 9.94 -5.79 -9.84
N PRO A 62 9.86 -7.07 -10.23
CA PRO A 62 10.33 -7.50 -11.53
C PRO A 62 9.75 -6.59 -12.62
N GLU A 63 10.47 -6.35 -13.70
CA GLU A 63 10.05 -5.47 -14.80
C GLU A 63 8.64 -5.83 -15.32
N LYS A 64 8.35 -7.13 -15.38
CA LYS A 64 7.02 -7.66 -15.76
C LYS A 64 6.01 -7.70 -14.61
N GLY A 65 6.41 -7.30 -13.39
CA GLY A 65 5.61 -7.41 -12.18
C GLY A 65 5.56 -8.83 -11.60
N ILE A 66 5.00 -8.95 -10.39
CA ILE A 66 4.71 -10.25 -9.77
C ILE A 66 3.39 -10.76 -10.33
N VAL A 67 3.38 -11.99 -10.85
CA VAL A 67 2.18 -12.60 -11.45
C VAL A 67 1.23 -13.09 -10.36
N LEU A 68 -0.04 -12.75 -10.48
CA LEU A 68 -1.12 -13.23 -9.60
C LEU A 68 -2.18 -13.94 -10.44
N THR A 69 -2.23 -15.26 -10.32
CA THR A 69 -3.15 -16.15 -11.06
C THR A 69 -4.44 -16.38 -10.28
N ALA A 70 -5.43 -17.01 -10.92
CA ALA A 70 -6.64 -17.51 -10.25
C ALA A 70 -6.24 -18.46 -9.11
N ASN A 71 -6.86 -18.28 -7.94
CA ASN A 71 -6.50 -18.98 -6.69
C ASN A 71 -5.03 -18.82 -6.27
N GLY A 72 -4.31 -17.90 -6.93
CA GLY A 72 -2.94 -17.57 -6.60
C GLY A 72 -2.84 -16.76 -5.30
N ARG A 73 -1.74 -16.98 -4.58
CA ARG A 73 -1.38 -16.23 -3.38
C ARG A 73 0.03 -15.70 -3.52
N THR A 74 0.25 -14.49 -3.04
CA THR A 74 1.60 -13.91 -2.97
C THR A 74 1.74 -13.08 -1.71
N THR A 75 2.95 -12.98 -1.22
CA THR A 75 3.29 -12.10 -0.09
C THR A 75 4.28 -11.07 -0.58
N LEU A 76 3.97 -9.81 -0.41
CA LEU A 76 4.87 -8.71 -0.71
C LEU A 76 5.94 -8.60 0.38
N LYS A 77 7.07 -7.98 0.07
CA LYS A 77 8.18 -7.80 1.02
C LYS A 77 7.77 -7.05 2.30
N ASN A 78 6.81 -6.13 2.18
CA ASN A 78 6.23 -5.42 3.32
C ASN A 78 5.27 -6.26 4.17
N GLY A 79 5.17 -7.57 3.92
CA GLY A 79 4.32 -8.52 4.65
C GLY A 79 2.84 -8.54 4.21
N VAL A 80 2.43 -7.70 3.27
CA VAL A 80 1.07 -7.73 2.73
C VAL A 80 0.85 -9.02 1.94
N ARG A 81 -0.17 -9.79 2.32
CA ARG A 81 -0.59 -11.01 1.62
C ARG A 81 -1.74 -10.71 0.69
N LEU A 82 -1.63 -11.19 -0.54
CA LEU A 82 -2.62 -11.01 -1.59
C LEU A 82 -3.07 -12.37 -2.10
N SER A 83 -4.36 -12.52 -2.34
CA SER A 83 -4.92 -13.71 -2.99
C SER A 83 -6.05 -13.30 -3.93
N VAL A 84 -6.19 -14.03 -5.03
CA VAL A 84 -7.34 -13.94 -5.95
C VAL A 84 -8.11 -15.23 -5.88
N VAL A 85 -9.38 -15.13 -5.53
CA VAL A 85 -10.28 -16.30 -5.43
C VAL A 85 -11.58 -16.01 -6.16
N LYS A 86 -12.24 -17.05 -6.72
CA LYS A 86 -13.61 -16.92 -7.20
C LYS A 86 -14.57 -16.80 -6.02
N LEU A 87 -15.61 -16.00 -6.15
CA LEU A 87 -16.57 -15.76 -5.07
C LEU A 87 -17.25 -17.05 -4.58
N SER A 88 -17.56 -17.97 -5.52
CA SER A 88 -18.09 -19.31 -5.21
C SER A 88 -17.16 -20.18 -4.35
N ALA A 89 -15.88 -19.86 -4.32
CA ALA A 89 -14.86 -20.55 -3.51
C ALA A 89 -14.46 -19.76 -2.26
N LEU A 90 -15.12 -18.64 -1.97
CA LEU A 90 -14.83 -17.82 -0.81
C LEU A 90 -15.41 -18.48 0.45
N ALA A 91 -14.67 -19.43 1.00
CA ALA A 91 -14.98 -19.96 2.31
C ALA A 91 -14.79 -18.85 3.36
N SER A 92 -15.66 -18.79 4.35
CA SER A 92 -15.62 -17.82 5.47
C SER A 92 -14.27 -17.77 6.20
N GLU A 93 -13.49 -18.83 6.11
CA GLU A 93 -12.13 -18.96 6.68
C GLU A 93 -11.08 -18.01 6.10
N LEU A 94 -11.33 -17.42 4.90
CA LEU A 94 -10.40 -16.47 4.26
C LEU A 94 -10.64 -15.03 4.70
N LEU A 95 -11.74 -14.76 5.38
CA LEU A 95 -12.13 -13.43 5.85
C LEU A 95 -11.59 -13.23 7.27
N THR A 96 -10.42 -12.62 7.39
CA THR A 96 -9.98 -12.08 8.68
C THR A 96 -10.52 -10.66 8.82
N ASP A 97 -10.82 -10.22 10.04
CA ASP A 97 -11.34 -8.87 10.33
C ASP A 97 -10.47 -7.73 9.78
N SER A 98 -9.22 -8.02 9.45
CA SER A 98 -8.26 -7.07 8.88
C SER A 98 -8.12 -7.16 7.35
N ALA A 99 -8.86 -8.05 6.68
CA ALA A 99 -8.75 -8.23 5.24
C ALA A 99 -9.50 -7.14 4.49
N GLN A 100 -8.83 -6.47 3.56
CA GLN A 100 -9.48 -5.57 2.61
C GLN A 100 -9.89 -6.36 1.36
N LEU A 101 -11.18 -6.38 1.06
CA LEU A 101 -11.74 -7.10 -0.06
C LEU A 101 -12.01 -6.17 -1.24
N PHE A 102 -11.60 -6.61 -2.42
CA PHE A 102 -11.95 -5.98 -3.68
C PHE A 102 -12.69 -7.00 -4.57
N TYR A 103 -13.89 -6.62 -5.05
CA TYR A 103 -14.70 -7.47 -5.91
C TYR A 103 -14.57 -7.04 -7.36
N PHE A 104 -14.23 -7.99 -8.23
CA PHE A 104 -14.02 -7.77 -9.65
C PHE A 104 -15.04 -8.52 -10.48
N ASN A 105 -15.47 -7.89 -11.56
CA ASN A 105 -16.26 -8.58 -12.56
C ASN A 105 -15.34 -9.44 -13.44
N ALA A 106 -15.49 -10.77 -13.37
CA ALA A 106 -14.67 -11.72 -14.12
C ALA A 106 -14.77 -11.54 -15.64
N ASN A 107 -15.87 -10.98 -16.16
CA ASN A 107 -16.04 -10.71 -17.59
C ASN A 107 -15.23 -9.48 -18.05
N LYS A 108 -14.85 -8.60 -17.12
CA LYS A 108 -14.07 -7.38 -17.41
C LYS A 108 -12.59 -7.53 -17.07
N LEU A 109 -12.23 -8.55 -16.30
CA LEU A 109 -10.89 -8.72 -15.78
C LEU A 109 -10.33 -10.09 -16.16
N THR A 110 -9.43 -10.11 -17.12
CA THR A 110 -8.75 -11.34 -17.57
C THR A 110 -7.53 -11.61 -16.69
N LEU A 111 -7.38 -12.83 -16.22
CA LEU A 111 -6.21 -13.32 -15.48
C LEU A 111 -5.10 -13.77 -16.45
N PRO A 112 -3.83 -13.76 -16.04
CA PRO A 112 -3.33 -13.34 -14.72
C PRO A 112 -3.32 -11.82 -14.53
N LEU A 113 -3.28 -11.39 -13.26
CA LEU A 113 -3.00 -10.01 -12.88
C LEU A 113 -1.52 -9.87 -12.55
N TYR A 114 -1.06 -8.64 -12.53
CA TYR A 114 0.33 -8.32 -12.22
C TYR A 114 0.41 -7.31 -11.07
N ILE A 115 1.41 -7.44 -10.24
CA ILE A 115 1.70 -6.46 -9.19
C ILE A 115 3.00 -5.77 -9.55
N ARG A 116 2.97 -4.46 -9.68
CA ARG A 116 4.14 -3.63 -9.92
C ARG A 116 4.07 -2.31 -9.15
N ALA A 117 5.18 -1.63 -9.07
CA ALA A 117 5.23 -0.26 -8.61
C ALA A 117 4.56 0.71 -9.60
N ARG A 118 4.26 1.91 -9.11
CA ARG A 118 3.74 3.00 -9.94
C ARG A 118 4.74 3.39 -11.03
N LYS A 119 4.22 3.67 -12.22
CA LYS A 119 4.95 4.29 -13.33
C LYS A 119 4.44 5.71 -13.55
N GLU A 120 5.26 6.54 -14.17
CA GLU A 120 4.81 7.87 -14.60
C GLU A 120 3.69 7.74 -15.63
N GLY A 121 2.68 8.60 -15.51
CA GLY A 121 1.52 8.56 -16.40
C GLY A 121 0.40 7.62 -15.96
N ASP A 122 0.60 6.73 -14.98
CA ASP A 122 -0.44 5.84 -14.48
C ASP A 122 -1.69 6.62 -14.05
N ARG A 123 -2.85 6.11 -14.48
CA ARG A 123 -4.16 6.69 -14.22
C ARG A 123 -5.14 5.60 -13.83
N MET A 124 -6.17 5.97 -13.08
CA MET A 124 -7.26 5.08 -12.70
C MET A 124 -8.58 5.82 -12.69
N LEU A 125 -9.65 5.22 -13.22
CA LEU A 125 -10.99 5.77 -13.14
C LEU A 125 -11.58 5.43 -11.77
N LEU A 126 -11.97 6.44 -11.01
CA LEU A 126 -12.56 6.30 -9.69
C LEU A 126 -14.08 6.47 -9.74
N LYS A 127 -14.80 5.87 -8.78
CA LYS A 127 -16.25 6.04 -8.64
C LYS A 127 -16.61 7.52 -8.51
N GLY A 128 -17.59 7.98 -9.31
CA GLY A 128 -18.03 9.36 -9.33
C GLY A 128 -17.17 10.30 -10.18
N MET A 129 -16.24 9.78 -10.98
CA MET A 129 -15.43 10.58 -11.89
C MET A 129 -15.67 10.17 -13.35
N ASP A 130 -15.78 11.15 -14.23
CA ASP A 130 -15.96 10.92 -15.68
C ASP A 130 -14.62 10.70 -16.41
N LYS A 131 -13.52 11.06 -15.80
CA LYS A 131 -12.17 10.97 -16.40
C LYS A 131 -11.19 10.28 -15.45
N PRO A 132 -10.25 9.48 -16.00
CA PRO A 132 -9.21 8.83 -15.19
C PRO A 132 -8.34 9.85 -14.46
N LYS A 133 -8.18 9.68 -13.17
CA LYS A 133 -7.32 10.49 -12.30
C LYS A 133 -5.89 9.98 -12.34
N ARG A 134 -4.90 10.88 -12.41
CA ARG A 134 -3.49 10.52 -12.28
C ARG A 134 -3.21 9.95 -10.89
N LEU A 135 -2.49 8.83 -10.81
CA LEU A 135 -2.14 8.21 -9.52
C LEU A 135 -1.29 9.12 -8.64
N SER A 136 -0.43 9.95 -9.23
CA SER A 136 0.32 10.96 -8.47
C SER A 136 -0.58 11.88 -7.66
N ARG A 137 -1.73 12.28 -8.25
CA ARG A 137 -2.72 13.12 -7.56
C ARG A 137 -3.53 12.33 -6.55
N LEU A 138 -3.92 11.09 -6.90
CA LEU A 138 -4.61 10.20 -5.97
C LEU A 138 -3.77 9.96 -4.71
N PHE A 139 -2.47 9.73 -4.84
CA PHE A 139 -1.57 9.51 -3.72
C PHE A 139 -1.45 10.72 -2.77
N ILE A 140 -1.55 11.94 -3.33
CA ILE A 140 -1.60 13.17 -2.53
C ILE A 140 -2.91 13.23 -1.74
N ASP A 141 -4.03 12.98 -2.41
CA ASP A 141 -5.36 13.07 -1.80
C ASP A 141 -5.55 11.99 -0.71
N GLU A 142 -5.01 10.79 -0.94
CA GLU A 142 -5.00 9.69 0.05
C GLU A 142 -3.86 9.82 1.08
N LYS A 143 -3.12 10.93 1.04
CA LYS A 143 -2.02 11.25 1.97
C LYS A 143 -0.94 10.18 2.07
N ILE A 144 -0.67 9.49 0.95
CA ILE A 144 0.44 8.54 0.87
C ILE A 144 1.76 9.32 0.93
N PRO A 145 2.70 8.94 1.80
CA PRO A 145 3.98 9.60 1.95
C PRO A 145 4.78 9.63 0.65
N LEU A 146 5.52 10.71 0.42
CA LEU A 146 6.24 10.94 -0.82
C LEU A 146 7.25 9.81 -1.13
N ASN A 147 7.98 9.37 -0.11
CA ASN A 147 8.97 8.31 -0.20
C ASN A 147 8.40 6.94 -0.53
N GLU A 148 7.10 6.69 -0.26
CA GLU A 148 6.43 5.42 -0.54
C GLU A 148 5.74 5.40 -1.93
N ARG A 149 5.47 6.56 -2.53
CA ARG A 149 4.65 6.67 -3.75
C ARG A 149 5.23 5.93 -4.95
N ASN A 150 6.54 5.89 -5.08
CA ASN A 150 7.20 5.25 -6.21
C ASN A 150 7.28 3.72 -6.10
N SER A 151 7.24 3.20 -4.87
CA SER A 151 7.26 1.76 -4.58
C SER A 151 5.89 1.19 -4.20
N TRP A 152 4.82 2.02 -4.21
CA TRP A 152 3.49 1.57 -3.81
C TRP A 152 2.95 0.50 -4.75
N PRO A 153 2.47 -0.65 -4.21
CA PRO A 153 2.01 -1.75 -5.04
C PRO A 153 0.69 -1.41 -5.76
N LEU A 154 0.69 -1.66 -7.04
CA LEU A 154 -0.48 -1.56 -7.91
C LEU A 154 -0.87 -2.94 -8.43
N LEU A 155 -2.17 -3.20 -8.50
CA LEU A 155 -2.71 -4.34 -9.22
C LEU A 155 -3.02 -3.91 -10.66
N ILE A 156 -2.48 -4.66 -11.62
CA ILE A 156 -2.47 -4.30 -13.04
C ILE A 156 -3.11 -5.43 -13.86
N SER A 157 -3.91 -5.08 -14.85
CA SER A 157 -4.47 -6.01 -15.83
C SER A 157 -3.42 -6.46 -16.87
N GLN A 158 -3.75 -7.44 -17.69
CA GLN A 158 -2.92 -7.83 -18.83
C GLN A 158 -2.72 -6.71 -19.85
N SER A 159 -3.71 -5.82 -20.00
CA SER A 159 -3.63 -4.62 -20.86
C SER A 159 -2.82 -3.47 -20.23
N ASN A 160 -2.13 -3.72 -19.12
CA ASN A 160 -1.37 -2.74 -18.35
C ASN A 160 -2.20 -1.60 -17.74
N GLU A 161 -3.50 -1.81 -17.56
CA GLU A 161 -4.38 -0.85 -16.89
C GLU A 161 -4.33 -1.03 -15.38
N VAL A 162 -4.42 0.08 -14.66
CA VAL A 162 -4.43 0.04 -13.18
C VAL A 162 -5.81 -0.40 -12.70
N VAL A 163 -5.85 -1.61 -12.14
CA VAL A 163 -7.05 -2.22 -11.57
C VAL A 163 -7.31 -1.70 -10.15
N ALA A 164 -6.26 -1.65 -9.33
CA ALA A 164 -6.35 -1.16 -7.97
C ALA A 164 -5.01 -0.59 -7.47
N VAL A 165 -5.10 0.34 -6.54
CA VAL A 165 -4.01 0.75 -5.64
C VAL A 165 -4.19 -0.08 -4.37
N ILE A 166 -3.30 -1.06 -4.17
CA ILE A 166 -3.43 -2.05 -3.10
C ILE A 166 -3.44 -1.36 -1.73
N GLY A 167 -4.42 -1.72 -0.90
CA GLY A 167 -4.61 -1.11 0.41
C GLY A 167 -5.25 0.30 0.41
N VAL A 168 -5.61 0.84 -0.76
CA VAL A 168 -6.13 2.22 -0.88
C VAL A 168 -7.46 2.26 -1.61
N ARG A 169 -7.46 2.00 -2.93
CA ARG A 169 -8.62 2.17 -3.81
C ARG A 169 -8.61 1.23 -4.99
N MET A 170 -9.82 0.87 -5.42
CA MET A 170 -10.05 0.11 -6.64
C MET A 170 -10.60 1.01 -7.75
N GLY A 171 -10.21 0.73 -8.99
CA GLY A 171 -10.76 1.37 -10.18
C GLY A 171 -12.20 0.90 -10.45
N VAL A 172 -13.08 1.85 -10.80
CA VAL A 172 -14.51 1.54 -10.99
C VAL A 172 -14.78 0.65 -12.20
N TYR A 173 -13.93 0.72 -13.23
CA TYR A 173 -14.12 -0.06 -14.45
C TYR A 173 -14.16 -1.57 -14.20
N PHE A 174 -13.34 -2.04 -13.27
CA PHE A 174 -13.22 -3.45 -12.91
C PHE A 174 -14.07 -3.84 -11.71
N SER A 175 -14.57 -2.86 -10.95
CA SER A 175 -15.33 -3.12 -9.73
C SER A 175 -16.69 -3.72 -10.01
N THR A 176 -17.16 -4.55 -9.11
CA THR A 176 -18.52 -5.05 -9.07
C THR A 176 -19.03 -5.10 -7.63
N THR A 177 -20.33 -5.14 -7.47
CA THR A 177 -20.95 -5.42 -6.16
C THR A 177 -21.34 -6.90 -6.19
N PRO A 178 -20.97 -7.70 -5.19
CA PRO A 178 -21.40 -9.08 -5.14
C PRO A 178 -22.93 -9.15 -5.10
N GLN A 179 -23.51 -9.91 -6.04
CA GLN A 179 -24.93 -10.21 -6.07
C GLN A 179 -25.13 -11.57 -5.39
N PRO A 180 -26.13 -11.74 -4.51
CA PRO A 180 -26.39 -13.01 -3.84
C PRO A 180 -26.89 -14.12 -4.79
N SER A 181 -27.13 -13.82 -6.06
CA SER A 181 -27.87 -14.68 -7.01
C SER A 181 -27.03 -15.32 -8.12
N ASP A 182 -25.70 -15.22 -8.09
CA ASP A 182 -24.87 -15.90 -9.10
C ASP A 182 -24.54 -17.37 -8.77
N ASP A 183 -25.25 -17.96 -7.83
CA ASP A 183 -25.22 -19.39 -7.52
C ASP A 183 -26.45 -20.11 -8.11
N THR A 184 -26.72 -19.94 -9.40
CA THR A 184 -27.64 -20.84 -10.06
C THR A 184 -27.09 -21.21 -11.44
N VAL A 185 -26.42 -22.28 -11.49
CA VAL A 185 -26.41 -23.53 -12.29
C VAL A 185 -25.01 -24.14 -12.27
#